data_64b60266fe97b9e4c14c4ff941b57205
#
_entry.id   64b60266fe97b9e4c14c4ff941b57205
#
_cell.length_a   1.000
_cell.length_b   1.000
_cell.length_c   1.000
_cell.angle_alpha   90.00
_cell.angle_beta   90.00
_cell.angle_gamma   90.00
#
_symmetry.space_group_name_H-M   'P 1'
#
loop_
_entity.id
_entity.type
_entity.pdbx_description
1 polymer ?
#
loop_
_entity_poly.entity_id
_entity_poly.type
_entity_poly.pdbx_seq_one_letter_code
_entity_poly.pdbx_strand_id
1 'polypeptide(L)'
;VGLTGFTSPPFSGTTIADDQRVFNDFLQPGVFDSANATQSGDYVFIYSSGPISLPAGETRRFSIALLIGEDYNDLTLNAITSQDIYERNYQFAKPPDKPTVTAIPGDERVTLYWDHIAEESLDPISDEYDFEGYVIYRSTHPQFLDQQTITDANGSKFLFEPLKMYNGAPARFDLDNDYYGMSEIVYPGRGAYYTLGDNTGLVHSYIDSNNVLNGQAYYYAVSYT
;
A
#
# COMPACT_ATOMS: atom_id res chain seq x y z
N VAL A 1 19.21 -4.57 17.19
CA VAL A 1 19.55 -3.91 18.47
C VAL A 1 18.53 -2.82 18.70
N GLY A 2 17.72 -2.96 19.73
CA GLY A 2 16.70 -1.99 20.09
C GLY A 2 17.26 -0.77 20.82
N LEU A 3 16.37 0.07 21.32
CA LEU A 3 16.71 1.23 22.16
C LEU A 3 17.36 0.74 23.45
N THR A 4 18.59 1.20 23.74
CA THR A 4 19.34 0.81 24.91
C THR A 4 19.43 1.92 25.98
N GLY A 5 19.04 3.15 25.62
CA GLY A 5 18.95 4.27 26.54
C GLY A 5 18.16 5.43 25.93
N PHE A 6 17.61 6.26 26.81
CA PHE A 6 16.93 7.49 26.48
C PHE A 6 17.18 8.54 27.52
N THR A 7 17.64 9.71 27.09
CA THR A 7 17.85 10.86 28.00
C THR A 7 17.20 12.11 27.40
N SER A 8 16.72 13.00 28.27
CA SER A 8 16.07 14.24 27.88
C SER A 8 16.58 15.44 28.69
N PRO A 9 17.86 15.79 28.53
CA PRO A 9 18.42 16.95 29.26
C PRO A 9 17.83 18.26 28.72
N PRO A 10 17.77 19.29 29.60
CA PRO A 10 17.46 20.65 29.14
C PRO A 10 18.45 21.12 28.08
N PHE A 11 17.97 21.76 27.02
CA PHE A 11 18.84 22.31 25.99
C PHE A 11 19.60 23.51 26.53
N SER A 12 20.91 23.46 26.41
CA SER A 12 21.78 24.61 26.58
C SER A 12 22.88 24.56 25.54
N GLY A 13 23.53 25.68 25.25
CA GLY A 13 24.60 25.72 24.26
C GLY A 13 25.80 24.79 24.55
N THR A 14 25.84 24.18 25.73
CA THR A 14 26.88 23.22 26.16
C THR A 14 26.36 21.79 26.25
N THR A 15 25.08 21.52 26.12
CA THR A 15 24.48 20.16 26.31
C THR A 15 25.07 19.14 25.34
N ILE A 16 25.24 19.52 24.08
CA ILE A 16 25.72 18.67 22.98
C ILE A 16 26.98 19.23 22.31
N ALA A 17 27.73 20.08 23.01
CA ALA A 17 28.89 20.76 22.44
C ALA A 17 30.13 19.88 22.29
N ASP A 18 30.17 18.70 22.95
CA ASP A 18 31.31 17.81 23.02
C ASP A 18 30.82 16.36 22.90
N ASP A 19 31.34 15.64 21.91
CA ASP A 19 31.01 14.23 21.62
C ASP A 19 31.36 13.32 22.80
N GLN A 20 32.47 13.58 23.49
CA GLN A 20 32.88 12.78 24.65
C GLN A 20 31.86 12.90 25.78
N ARG A 21 31.34 14.09 25.99
CA ARG A 21 30.30 14.34 26.99
C ARG A 21 28.99 13.67 26.59
N VAL A 22 28.57 13.80 25.32
CA VAL A 22 27.38 13.12 24.82
C VAL A 22 27.46 11.62 25.03
N PHE A 23 28.61 11.03 24.72
CA PHE A 23 28.83 9.59 24.92
C PHE A 23 28.79 9.20 26.41
N ASN A 24 29.49 9.92 27.29
CA ASN A 24 29.59 9.54 28.68
C ASN A 24 28.35 9.83 29.52
N ASP A 25 27.65 10.93 29.22
CA ASP A 25 26.55 11.41 30.06
C ASP A 25 25.20 10.96 29.56
N PHE A 26 25.01 10.81 28.22
CA PHE A 26 23.68 10.65 27.61
C PHE A 26 23.48 9.36 26.82
N LEU A 27 24.54 8.71 26.32
CA LEU A 27 24.41 7.50 25.49
C LEU A 27 24.70 6.19 26.26
N GLN A 28 24.73 6.23 27.57
CA GLN A 28 25.03 5.03 28.37
C GLN A 28 23.86 4.03 28.32
N PRO A 29 24.13 2.75 28.06
CA PRO A 29 23.09 1.73 28.11
C PRO A 29 22.48 1.59 29.51
N GLY A 30 21.14 1.37 29.51
CA GLY A 30 20.40 1.18 30.76
C GLY A 30 19.93 2.48 31.42
N VAL A 31 20.25 3.64 30.86
CA VAL A 31 19.78 4.92 31.36
C VAL A 31 18.55 5.35 30.61
N PHE A 32 17.43 5.48 31.31
CA PHE A 32 16.16 5.95 30.77
C PHE A 32 15.59 7.03 31.65
N ASP A 33 15.55 8.25 31.12
CA ASP A 33 14.88 9.35 31.78
C ASP A 33 13.36 9.16 31.74
N SER A 34 12.69 9.56 32.81
CA SER A 34 11.23 9.63 32.75
C SER A 34 10.79 10.76 31.81
N ALA A 35 9.83 10.50 30.96
CA ALA A 35 9.29 11.48 29.99
C ALA A 35 8.58 12.69 30.66
N ASN A 36 8.51 12.76 31.98
CA ASN A 36 7.89 13.84 32.73
C ASN A 36 8.88 14.95 32.96
N ALA A 37 8.99 15.86 31.99
CA ALA A 37 9.63 17.14 32.25
C ALA A 37 8.84 17.89 33.35
N THR A 38 9.44 18.05 34.48
CA THR A 38 8.82 18.75 35.62
C THR A 38 8.85 20.27 35.48
N GLN A 39 9.53 20.76 34.45
CA GLN A 39 9.68 22.20 34.15
C GLN A 39 9.44 22.43 32.66
N SER A 40 8.79 23.55 32.34
CA SER A 40 8.67 24.01 30.96
C SER A 40 10.01 24.55 30.47
N GLY A 41 10.43 24.14 29.26
CA GLY A 41 11.67 24.56 28.65
C GLY A 41 11.99 23.81 27.37
N ASP A 42 13.12 24.16 26.76
CA ASP A 42 13.65 23.45 25.62
C ASP A 42 14.42 22.20 26.10
N TYR A 43 14.17 21.06 25.47
CA TYR A 43 14.80 19.79 25.77
C TYR A 43 15.39 19.17 24.52
N VAL A 44 16.48 18.43 24.70
CA VAL A 44 17.04 17.56 23.67
C VAL A 44 16.66 16.12 24.00
N PHE A 45 16.16 15.38 22.99
CA PHE A 45 15.91 13.97 23.12
C PHE A 45 17.06 13.19 22.51
N ILE A 46 17.75 12.40 23.34
CA ILE A 46 18.92 11.62 22.95
C ILE A 46 18.57 10.14 23.12
N TYR A 47 18.59 9.41 22.00
CA TYR A 47 18.32 7.99 21.96
C TYR A 47 19.62 7.23 21.74
N SER A 48 19.86 6.19 22.51
CA SER A 48 21.00 5.31 22.31
C SER A 48 20.57 3.92 21.90
N SER A 49 21.36 3.33 21.00
CA SER A 49 21.24 1.93 20.57
C SER A 49 22.62 1.33 20.50
N GLY A 50 22.85 0.28 21.24
CA GLY A 50 24.19 -0.33 21.31
C GLY A 50 24.66 -0.56 22.75
N PRO A 51 25.97 -0.80 22.97
CA PRO A 51 27.09 -0.67 22.02
C PRO A 51 27.05 -1.71 20.89
N ILE A 52 27.50 -1.30 19.70
CA ILE A 52 27.59 -2.14 18.51
C ILE A 52 29.03 -2.31 18.11
N SER A 53 29.51 -3.56 17.97
CA SER A 53 30.82 -3.84 17.41
C SER A 53 30.81 -3.66 15.90
N LEU A 54 31.69 -2.81 15.38
CA LEU A 54 31.89 -2.59 13.95
C LEU A 54 33.34 -2.88 13.56
N PRO A 55 33.66 -4.12 13.16
CA PRO A 55 35.00 -4.48 12.70
C PRO A 55 35.44 -3.67 11.48
N ALA A 56 36.75 -3.55 11.29
CA ALA A 56 37.31 -2.84 10.15
C ALA A 56 36.85 -3.46 8.81
N GLY A 57 36.33 -2.62 7.89
CA GLY A 57 35.81 -3.04 6.59
C GLY A 57 34.37 -3.53 6.60
N GLU A 58 33.72 -3.66 7.75
CA GLU A 58 32.29 -3.98 7.84
C GLU A 58 31.41 -2.72 7.79
N THR A 59 30.22 -2.91 7.27
CA THR A 59 29.16 -1.89 7.27
C THR A 59 27.93 -2.44 8.00
N ARG A 60 27.32 -1.63 8.84
CA ARG A 60 26.06 -1.94 9.52
C ARG A 60 25.03 -0.90 9.15
N ARG A 61 23.82 -1.36 8.79
CA ARG A 61 22.69 -0.47 8.55
C ARG A 61 22.04 -0.13 9.90
N PHE A 62 21.78 1.14 10.09
CA PHE A 62 21.01 1.66 11.20
C PHE A 62 19.76 2.34 10.68
N SER A 63 18.60 2.05 11.29
CA SER A 63 17.31 2.61 10.87
C SER A 63 16.64 3.28 12.05
N ILE A 64 16.05 4.44 11.79
CA ILE A 64 15.26 5.19 12.76
C ILE A 64 13.88 5.41 12.14
N ALA A 65 12.81 5.14 12.89
CA ALA A 65 11.45 5.47 12.52
C ALA A 65 10.94 6.64 13.36
N LEU A 66 10.36 7.64 12.72
CA LEU A 66 9.58 8.69 13.36
C LEU A 66 8.11 8.36 13.19
N LEU A 67 7.40 8.17 14.28
CA LEU A 67 6.01 7.74 14.29
C LEU A 67 5.12 8.86 14.83
N ILE A 68 3.95 9.00 14.23
CA ILE A 68 2.90 9.93 14.63
C ILE A 68 1.61 9.12 14.74
N GLY A 69 0.80 9.40 15.74
CA GLY A 69 -0.51 8.79 15.95
C GLY A 69 -1.53 9.83 16.44
N GLU A 70 -2.80 9.58 16.20
CA GLU A 70 -3.91 10.41 16.69
C GLU A 70 -4.07 10.30 18.20
N ASP A 71 -3.79 9.11 18.75
CA ASP A 71 -3.76 8.82 20.17
C ASP A 71 -2.68 7.79 20.52
N TYR A 72 -2.63 7.37 21.79
CA TYR A 72 -1.66 6.39 22.27
C TYR A 72 -1.83 5.00 21.62
N ASN A 73 -3.07 4.59 21.36
CA ASN A 73 -3.33 3.26 20.76
C ASN A 73 -2.92 3.25 19.29
N ASP A 74 -3.26 4.30 18.55
CA ASP A 74 -2.85 4.47 17.16
C ASP A 74 -1.32 4.57 17.03
N LEU A 75 -0.67 5.35 17.89
CA LEU A 75 0.79 5.43 17.93
C LEU A 75 1.44 4.06 18.20
N THR A 76 0.86 3.28 19.11
CA THR A 76 1.36 1.94 19.43
C THR A 76 1.18 0.97 18.27
N LEU A 77 0.03 1.03 17.58
CA LEU A 77 -0.21 0.23 16.38
C LEU A 77 0.78 0.58 15.27
N ASN A 78 1.03 1.87 15.05
CA ASN A 78 2.00 2.35 14.07
C ASN A 78 3.42 1.89 14.41
N ALA A 79 3.78 1.81 15.71
CA ALA A 79 5.06 1.30 16.16
C ALA A 79 5.22 -0.20 15.88
N ILE A 80 4.19 -1.00 16.16
CA ILE A 80 4.17 -2.44 15.88
C ILE A 80 4.30 -2.69 14.37
N THR A 81 3.51 -1.97 13.57
CA THR A 81 3.55 -2.06 12.10
C THR A 81 4.93 -1.69 11.54
N SER A 82 5.56 -0.63 12.07
CA SER A 82 6.89 -0.22 11.64
C SER A 82 7.96 -1.25 12.00
N GLN A 83 7.82 -1.90 13.15
CA GLN A 83 8.72 -2.98 13.56
C GLN A 83 8.57 -4.20 12.64
N ASP A 84 7.35 -4.58 12.32
CA ASP A 84 7.06 -5.69 11.40
C ASP A 84 7.65 -5.43 9.99
N ILE A 85 7.46 -4.22 9.45
CA ILE A 85 8.07 -3.79 8.18
C ILE A 85 9.60 -3.90 8.22
N TYR A 86 10.22 -3.48 9.32
CA TYR A 86 11.66 -3.57 9.49
C TYR A 86 12.14 -5.02 9.53
N GLU A 87 11.48 -5.89 10.28
CA GLU A 87 11.82 -7.31 10.42
C GLU A 87 11.66 -8.07 9.09
N ARG A 88 10.69 -7.67 8.27
CA ARG A 88 10.49 -8.16 6.90
C ARG A 88 11.42 -7.49 5.88
N ASN A 89 12.46 -6.81 6.32
CA ASN A 89 13.43 -6.14 5.47
C ASN A 89 12.82 -5.11 4.50
N TYR A 90 11.81 -4.35 4.96
CA TYR A 90 11.04 -3.36 4.18
C TYR A 90 10.25 -3.96 3.02
N GLN A 91 9.80 -5.17 3.15
CA GLN A 91 8.78 -5.72 2.26
C GLN A 91 7.43 -5.13 2.63
N PHE A 92 6.74 -4.64 1.61
CA PHE A 92 5.37 -4.12 1.73
C PHE A 92 4.42 -5.05 0.99
N ALA A 93 3.15 -5.03 1.37
CA ALA A 93 2.11 -5.67 0.58
C ALA A 93 2.23 -5.22 -0.87
N LYS A 94 2.30 -6.15 -1.78
CA LYS A 94 2.44 -5.88 -3.21
C LYS A 94 1.18 -6.36 -3.91
N PRO A 95 0.45 -5.46 -4.58
CA PRO A 95 -0.66 -5.90 -5.40
C PRO A 95 -0.16 -6.82 -6.51
N PRO A 96 -1.01 -7.71 -7.05
CA PRO A 96 -0.65 -8.58 -8.17
C PRO A 96 0.04 -7.86 -9.32
N ASP A 97 0.91 -8.55 -10.04
CA ASP A 97 1.63 -7.99 -11.17
C ASP A 97 0.67 -7.61 -12.29
N LYS A 98 0.92 -6.46 -12.91
CA LYS A 98 0.03 -5.94 -13.95
C LYS A 98 0.12 -6.80 -15.21
N PRO A 99 -1.01 -7.35 -15.72
CA PRO A 99 -0.99 -8.14 -16.94
C PRO A 99 -0.65 -7.30 -18.18
N THR A 100 -0.01 -7.93 -19.15
CA THR A 100 0.26 -7.34 -20.45
C THR A 100 -0.94 -7.53 -21.36
N VAL A 101 -1.52 -6.45 -21.83
CA VAL A 101 -2.76 -6.47 -22.64
C VAL A 101 -2.44 -6.20 -24.10
N THR A 102 -3.00 -7.03 -24.99
CA THR A 102 -2.99 -6.84 -26.43
C THR A 102 -4.42 -6.61 -26.94
N ALA A 103 -4.65 -5.51 -27.65
CA ALA A 103 -5.93 -5.19 -28.24
C ALA A 103 -5.86 -5.31 -29.77
N ILE A 104 -6.75 -6.10 -30.35
CA ILE A 104 -6.85 -6.32 -31.82
C ILE A 104 -8.16 -5.72 -32.30
N PRO A 105 -8.12 -4.64 -33.11
CA PRO A 105 -9.31 -4.05 -33.68
C PRO A 105 -9.94 -4.94 -34.76
N GLY A 106 -11.27 -4.89 -34.88
CA GLY A 106 -12.05 -5.56 -35.87
C GLY A 106 -13.26 -4.72 -36.32
N ASP A 107 -14.10 -5.25 -37.18
CA ASP A 107 -15.32 -4.58 -37.58
C ASP A 107 -16.32 -4.54 -36.41
N GLU A 108 -16.63 -3.33 -35.93
CA GLU A 108 -17.49 -3.03 -34.76
C GLU A 108 -17.14 -3.85 -33.51
N ARG A 109 -15.86 -4.17 -33.34
CA ARG A 109 -15.37 -4.93 -32.18
C ARG A 109 -13.89 -4.69 -31.89
N VAL A 110 -13.49 -4.99 -30.65
CA VAL A 110 -12.08 -5.12 -30.25
C VAL A 110 -11.92 -6.43 -29.50
N THR A 111 -10.93 -7.23 -29.90
CA THR A 111 -10.56 -8.44 -29.16
C THR A 111 -9.38 -8.15 -28.28
N LEU A 112 -9.54 -8.43 -27.00
CA LEU A 112 -8.51 -8.27 -25.98
C LEU A 112 -7.91 -9.63 -25.63
N TYR A 113 -6.60 -9.65 -25.40
CA TYR A 113 -5.88 -10.77 -24.83
C TYR A 113 -4.96 -10.25 -23.73
N TRP A 114 -4.77 -11.03 -22.68
CA TRP A 114 -3.80 -10.72 -21.63
C TRP A 114 -3.14 -11.98 -21.10
N ASP A 115 -1.94 -11.81 -20.55
CA ASP A 115 -1.20 -12.89 -19.91
C ASP A 115 -1.72 -13.13 -18.48
N HIS A 116 -1.19 -14.16 -17.85
CA HIS A 116 -1.58 -14.60 -16.50
C HIS A 116 -0.54 -14.26 -15.43
N ILE A 117 0.31 -13.25 -15.69
CA ILE A 117 1.37 -12.88 -14.74
C ILE A 117 0.80 -12.43 -13.38
N ALA A 118 -0.40 -11.87 -13.36
CA ALA A 118 -1.09 -11.48 -12.14
C ALA A 118 -1.41 -12.67 -11.23
N GLU A 119 -1.77 -13.82 -11.81
CA GLU A 119 -2.12 -15.05 -11.10
C GLU A 119 -0.92 -15.71 -10.42
N GLU A 120 0.28 -15.46 -10.93
CA GLU A 120 1.56 -15.97 -10.43
C GLU A 120 2.25 -14.98 -9.47
N SER A 121 1.60 -13.86 -9.16
CA SER A 121 2.17 -12.82 -8.31
C SER A 121 2.03 -13.18 -6.84
N LEU A 122 3.15 -13.34 -6.16
CA LEU A 122 3.21 -13.61 -4.73
C LEU A 122 3.25 -12.30 -3.95
N ASP A 123 2.36 -12.12 -2.97
CA ASP A 123 2.48 -11.05 -1.99
C ASP A 123 3.61 -11.37 -0.99
N PRO A 124 4.65 -10.53 -0.88
CA PRO A 124 5.79 -10.82 -0.02
C PRO A 124 5.49 -10.69 1.48
N ILE A 125 4.31 -10.15 1.86
CA ILE A 125 3.92 -10.04 3.27
C ILE A 125 3.14 -11.26 3.73
N SER A 126 2.11 -11.66 2.99
CA SER A 126 1.31 -12.84 3.31
C SER A 126 2.00 -14.14 2.93
N ASP A 127 2.97 -14.08 1.97
CA ASP A 127 3.57 -15.24 1.30
C ASP A 127 2.50 -16.10 0.61
N GLU A 128 1.46 -15.43 0.10
CA GLU A 128 0.32 -16.04 -0.58
C GLU A 128 0.09 -15.43 -1.96
N TYR A 129 -0.60 -16.17 -2.82
CA TYR A 129 -1.10 -15.66 -4.08
C TYR A 129 -2.49 -15.09 -3.82
N ASP A 130 -2.58 -13.76 -3.71
CA ASP A 130 -3.80 -13.04 -3.32
C ASP A 130 -4.61 -12.50 -4.52
N PHE A 131 -4.26 -12.96 -5.72
CA PHE A 131 -4.99 -12.63 -6.94
C PHE A 131 -6.39 -13.26 -6.91
N GLU A 132 -7.42 -12.44 -7.18
CA GLU A 132 -8.82 -12.90 -7.21
C GLU A 132 -9.44 -12.83 -8.60
N GLY A 133 -8.96 -11.95 -9.49
CA GLY A 133 -9.58 -11.86 -10.80
C GLY A 133 -9.17 -10.68 -11.65
N TYR A 134 -9.77 -10.60 -12.84
CA TYR A 134 -9.57 -9.54 -13.81
C TYR A 134 -10.82 -8.67 -13.96
N VAL A 135 -10.62 -7.38 -14.11
CA VAL A 135 -11.66 -6.40 -14.42
C VAL A 135 -11.27 -5.62 -15.66
N ILE A 136 -12.16 -5.56 -16.64
CA ILE A 136 -11.92 -4.83 -17.89
C ILE A 136 -12.56 -3.45 -17.82
N TYR A 137 -11.81 -2.45 -18.22
CA TYR A 137 -12.27 -1.08 -18.40
C TYR A 137 -12.11 -0.65 -19.84
N ARG A 138 -13.07 0.13 -20.35
CA ARG A 138 -13.02 0.76 -21.66
C ARG A 138 -13.34 2.25 -21.53
N SER A 139 -12.59 3.08 -22.21
CA SER A 139 -12.77 4.53 -22.24
C SER A 139 -12.58 5.08 -23.65
N THR A 140 -13.16 6.23 -23.92
CA THR A 140 -12.86 7.07 -25.09
C THR A 140 -11.81 8.13 -24.77
N HIS A 141 -11.40 8.22 -23.51
CA HIS A 141 -10.38 9.15 -23.01
C HIS A 141 -9.16 8.40 -22.48
N PRO A 142 -7.91 8.78 -22.85
CA PRO A 142 -6.71 8.03 -22.49
C PRO A 142 -6.43 7.95 -20.98
N GLN A 143 -7.03 8.84 -20.18
CA GLN A 143 -6.93 8.84 -18.71
C GLN A 143 -8.19 8.26 -18.03
N PHE A 144 -9.10 7.66 -18.78
CA PHE A 144 -10.33 7.04 -18.27
C PHE A 144 -11.25 7.97 -17.46
N LEU A 145 -11.20 9.29 -17.71
CA LEU A 145 -12.00 10.27 -16.96
C LEU A 145 -13.49 10.13 -17.18
N ASP A 146 -13.91 9.60 -18.31
CA ASP A 146 -15.30 9.28 -18.66
C ASP A 146 -15.85 8.04 -17.92
N GLN A 147 -14.97 7.22 -17.34
CA GLN A 147 -15.32 6.01 -16.62
C GLN A 147 -15.24 6.14 -15.08
N GLN A 148 -14.72 7.25 -14.57
CA GLN A 148 -14.70 7.50 -13.14
C GLN A 148 -16.09 7.97 -12.67
N THR A 149 -17.00 7.03 -12.46
CA THR A 149 -18.41 7.30 -12.17
C THR A 149 -18.87 6.81 -10.80
N ILE A 150 -18.17 5.87 -10.19
CA ILE A 150 -18.50 5.36 -8.87
C ILE A 150 -18.13 6.42 -7.82
N THR A 151 -19.12 6.76 -6.98
CA THR A 151 -19.00 7.83 -5.99
C THR A 151 -18.90 7.29 -4.57
N ASP A 152 -18.26 8.08 -3.71
CA ASP A 152 -18.30 7.88 -2.27
C ASP A 152 -19.64 8.34 -1.65
N ALA A 153 -19.78 8.23 -0.33
CA ALA A 153 -20.98 8.65 0.41
C ALA A 153 -21.28 10.17 0.28
N ASN A 154 -20.30 10.98 -0.12
CA ASN A 154 -20.44 12.42 -0.34
C ASN A 154 -20.68 12.77 -1.82
N GLY A 155 -20.76 11.78 -2.72
CA GLY A 155 -20.95 11.96 -4.15
C GLY A 155 -19.67 12.31 -4.92
N SER A 156 -18.49 12.24 -4.30
CA SER A 156 -17.21 12.45 -4.99
C SER A 156 -16.83 11.20 -5.79
N LYS A 157 -16.54 11.38 -7.06
CA LYS A 157 -16.11 10.28 -7.94
C LYS A 157 -14.73 9.80 -7.52
N PHE A 158 -14.55 8.49 -7.32
CA PHE A 158 -13.27 7.94 -6.86
C PHE A 158 -12.91 6.59 -7.47
N LEU A 159 -13.86 5.84 -8.01
CA LEU A 159 -13.61 4.56 -8.67
C LEU A 159 -14.10 4.57 -10.13
N PHE A 160 -13.50 3.69 -10.91
CA PHE A 160 -13.83 3.49 -12.31
C PHE A 160 -14.94 2.43 -12.44
N GLU A 161 -15.87 2.68 -13.35
CA GLU A 161 -16.92 1.70 -13.70
C GLU A 161 -16.36 0.69 -14.69
N PRO A 162 -16.43 -0.62 -14.39
CA PRO A 162 -16.04 -1.64 -15.33
C PRO A 162 -16.83 -1.58 -16.65
N LEU A 163 -16.21 -2.05 -17.73
CA LEU A 163 -16.90 -2.27 -19.00
C LEU A 163 -18.16 -3.09 -18.77
N LYS A 164 -19.29 -2.67 -19.33
CA LYS A 164 -20.54 -3.43 -19.29
C LYS A 164 -20.60 -4.40 -20.47
N MET A 165 -20.77 -5.67 -20.16
CA MET A 165 -21.04 -6.72 -21.12
C MET A 165 -22.42 -6.52 -21.76
N TYR A 166 -22.73 -7.28 -22.82
CA TYR A 166 -24.02 -7.18 -23.54
C TYR A 166 -25.24 -7.44 -22.65
N ASN A 167 -25.11 -8.29 -21.65
CA ASN A 167 -26.14 -8.57 -20.63
C ASN A 167 -26.26 -7.50 -19.54
N GLY A 168 -25.45 -6.44 -19.60
CA GLY A 168 -25.40 -5.35 -18.63
C GLY A 168 -24.53 -5.61 -17.39
N ALA A 169 -24.02 -6.83 -17.21
CA ALA A 169 -23.12 -7.15 -16.12
C ALA A 169 -21.74 -6.51 -16.33
N PRO A 170 -20.99 -6.20 -15.25
CA PRO A 170 -19.62 -5.74 -15.38
C PRO A 170 -18.74 -6.84 -16.00
N ALA A 171 -17.78 -6.44 -16.84
CA ALA A 171 -16.77 -7.36 -17.38
C ALA A 171 -15.73 -7.64 -16.29
N ARG A 172 -16.09 -8.55 -15.41
CA ARG A 172 -15.30 -9.04 -14.30
C ARG A 172 -15.23 -10.56 -14.39
N PHE A 173 -14.03 -11.12 -14.20
CA PHE A 173 -13.73 -12.55 -14.35
C PHE A 173 -12.85 -12.94 -13.18
N ASP A 174 -13.42 -13.66 -12.24
CA ASP A 174 -12.83 -13.93 -10.94
C ASP A 174 -12.85 -15.42 -10.60
N LEU A 175 -12.01 -15.81 -9.66
CA LEU A 175 -11.94 -17.18 -9.17
C LEU A 175 -13.29 -17.61 -8.59
N ASP A 176 -13.60 -18.88 -8.73
CA ASP A 176 -14.76 -19.50 -8.08
C ASP A 176 -14.34 -19.98 -6.69
N ASN A 177 -14.57 -19.14 -5.69
CA ASN A 177 -14.16 -19.38 -4.31
C ASN A 177 -15.11 -18.71 -3.30
N ASP A 178 -14.69 -18.65 -2.03
CA ASP A 178 -15.50 -18.03 -0.96
C ASP A 178 -15.46 -16.50 -0.93
N TYR A 179 -14.64 -15.86 -1.78
CA TYR A 179 -14.50 -14.40 -1.88
C TYR A 179 -15.41 -13.83 -2.97
N TYR A 180 -16.70 -13.66 -2.67
CA TYR A 180 -17.67 -13.12 -3.63
C TYR A 180 -18.66 -12.13 -2.98
N GLY A 181 -19.35 -11.37 -3.81
CA GLY A 181 -20.33 -10.37 -3.38
C GLY A 181 -19.69 -9.08 -2.89
N MET A 182 -20.29 -8.47 -1.89
CA MET A 182 -19.80 -7.21 -1.31
C MET A 182 -19.08 -7.50 0.01
N SER A 183 -17.92 -6.89 0.20
CA SER A 183 -17.16 -6.98 1.45
C SER A 183 -17.93 -6.37 2.62
N GLU A 184 -17.74 -6.88 3.83
CA GLU A 184 -18.19 -6.25 5.07
C GLU A 184 -17.33 -5.02 5.43
N ILE A 185 -16.14 -4.89 4.82
CA ILE A 185 -15.20 -3.80 5.04
C ILE A 185 -15.46 -2.69 4.03
N VAL A 186 -15.51 -1.46 4.49
CA VAL A 186 -15.68 -0.27 3.64
C VAL A 186 -14.33 0.29 3.18
N TYR A 187 -14.32 0.99 2.04
CA TYR A 187 -13.19 1.84 1.68
C TYR A 187 -12.99 2.92 2.76
N PRO A 188 -11.79 3.04 3.33
CA PRO A 188 -11.51 4.01 4.39
C PRO A 188 -11.90 5.43 3.99
N GLY A 189 -12.73 6.07 4.82
CA GLY A 189 -13.19 7.44 4.60
C GLY A 189 -14.17 7.66 3.43
N ARG A 190 -14.64 6.58 2.75
CA ARG A 190 -15.49 6.69 1.55
C ARG A 190 -16.93 6.24 1.77
N GLY A 191 -17.19 5.34 2.72
CA GLY A 191 -18.52 4.79 2.97
C GLY A 191 -19.06 3.89 1.85
N ALA A 192 -18.18 3.47 0.92
CA ALA A 192 -18.48 2.51 -0.13
C ALA A 192 -17.80 1.17 0.17
N TYR A 193 -18.40 0.07 -0.26
CA TYR A 193 -17.89 -1.28 -0.01
C TYR A 193 -17.04 -1.78 -1.17
N TYR A 194 -16.08 -2.66 -0.88
CA TYR A 194 -15.36 -3.40 -1.90
C TYR A 194 -16.28 -4.44 -2.54
N THR A 195 -16.13 -4.64 -3.83
CA THR A 195 -16.70 -5.81 -4.52
C THR A 195 -15.63 -6.90 -4.55
N LEU A 196 -15.93 -8.05 -3.96
CA LEU A 196 -15.00 -9.18 -3.87
C LEU A 196 -14.96 -9.97 -5.16
N GLY A 197 -16.12 -10.18 -5.80
CA GLY A 197 -16.24 -10.93 -7.05
C GLY A 197 -17.65 -11.42 -7.30
N ASP A 198 -17.83 -12.15 -8.40
CA ASP A 198 -19.10 -12.71 -8.85
C ASP A 198 -19.00 -14.23 -9.16
N ASN A 199 -17.86 -14.88 -8.89
CA ASN A 199 -17.54 -16.29 -9.16
C ASN A 199 -17.76 -16.66 -10.63
N THR A 200 -17.25 -15.82 -11.54
CA THR A 200 -17.50 -15.94 -12.98
C THR A 200 -16.52 -16.85 -13.71
N GLY A 201 -15.44 -17.23 -13.07
CA GLY A 201 -14.32 -17.97 -13.66
C GLY A 201 -13.35 -17.07 -14.42
N LEU A 202 -12.07 -17.45 -14.44
CA LEU A 202 -11.01 -16.69 -15.11
C LEU A 202 -11.08 -16.87 -16.64
N VAL A 203 -10.77 -15.77 -17.35
CA VAL A 203 -10.54 -15.78 -18.79
C VAL A 203 -9.32 -14.92 -19.11
N HIS A 204 -8.67 -15.18 -20.27
CA HIS A 204 -7.49 -14.43 -20.73
C HIS A 204 -7.75 -13.73 -22.08
N SER A 205 -9.01 -13.71 -22.49
CA SER A 205 -9.43 -13.00 -23.69
C SER A 205 -10.87 -12.53 -23.54
N TYR A 206 -11.19 -11.43 -24.20
CA TYR A 206 -12.55 -10.89 -24.25
C TYR A 206 -12.79 -10.22 -25.59
N ILE A 207 -14.00 -10.42 -26.15
CA ILE A 207 -14.43 -9.71 -27.36
C ILE A 207 -15.43 -8.63 -26.95
N ASP A 208 -14.99 -7.39 -27.03
CA ASP A 208 -15.87 -6.26 -26.85
C ASP A 208 -16.51 -5.89 -28.20
N SER A 209 -17.81 -6.10 -28.30
CA SER A 209 -18.66 -5.71 -29.44
C SER A 209 -19.86 -4.88 -28.98
N ASN A 210 -19.93 -4.53 -27.70
CA ASN A 210 -21.05 -3.79 -27.16
C ASN A 210 -20.86 -2.29 -27.42
N ASN A 211 -21.59 -1.73 -28.42
CA ASN A 211 -21.49 -0.32 -28.79
C ASN A 211 -20.07 0.13 -29.17
N VAL A 212 -19.31 -0.71 -29.86
CA VAL A 212 -18.05 -0.34 -30.47
C VAL A 212 -18.32 0.22 -31.86
N LEU A 213 -17.82 1.43 -32.12
CA LEU A 213 -18.01 2.13 -33.36
C LEU A 213 -16.74 2.16 -34.20
N ASN A 214 -16.81 1.83 -35.47
CA ASN A 214 -15.70 1.98 -36.39
C ASN A 214 -15.26 3.45 -36.49
N GLY A 215 -13.95 3.68 -36.47
CA GLY A 215 -13.38 5.02 -36.55
C GLY A 215 -13.30 5.75 -35.20
N GLN A 216 -13.88 5.21 -34.14
CA GLN A 216 -13.73 5.75 -32.77
C GLN A 216 -12.47 5.16 -32.11
N ALA A 217 -11.69 6.00 -31.47
CA ALA A 217 -10.59 5.55 -30.62
C ALA A 217 -11.12 5.06 -29.26
N TYR A 218 -10.67 3.89 -28.84
CA TYR A 218 -10.95 3.31 -27.53
C TYR A 218 -9.65 2.98 -26.82
N TYR A 219 -9.68 3.14 -25.51
CA TYR A 219 -8.59 2.78 -24.59
C TYR A 219 -9.09 1.67 -23.67
N TYR A 220 -8.29 0.65 -23.49
CA TYR A 220 -8.63 -0.49 -22.64
C TYR A 220 -7.60 -0.64 -21.53
N ALA A 221 -8.09 -1.04 -20.37
CA ALA A 221 -7.26 -1.49 -19.26
C ALA A 221 -7.86 -2.80 -18.73
N VAL A 222 -6.98 -3.75 -18.44
CA VAL A 222 -7.30 -4.94 -17.65
C VAL A 222 -6.61 -4.77 -16.32
N SER A 223 -7.39 -4.65 -15.27
CA SER A 223 -6.92 -4.58 -13.89
C SER A 223 -7.13 -5.94 -13.24
N TYR A 224 -6.50 -6.15 -12.12
CA TYR A 224 -6.65 -7.30 -11.24
C TYR A 224 -7.38 -6.90 -9.95
N THR A 225 -7.91 -7.86 -9.26
CA THR A 225 -8.48 -7.75 -7.90
C THR A 225 -7.84 -8.78 -6.99
#